data_004da0533f55703a913ba32a4a821078
#
_entry.id   004da0533f55703a913ba32a4a821078
#
_cell.length_a   1.000
_cell.length_b   1.000
_cell.length_c   1.000
_cell.angle_alpha   90.00
_cell.angle_beta   90.00
_cell.angle_gamma   90.00
#
_symmetry.space_group_name_H-M   'P 1'
#
loop_
_entity.id
_entity.type
_entity.pdbx_description
1 polymer ?
#
loop_
_entity_poly.entity_id
_entity_poly.type
_entity_poly.pdbx_seq_one_letter_code
_entity_poly.pdbx_strand_id
1 'polypeptide(L)'
;MNAAVDSAQAVVAQLQARLGAAVITDAAELAYFGTDVYSAGQPLLAVLRPSSAAELAEAVRELTAAGIAVIPRGGGMSYTGGYIAAQSPSVLVDTGGLNRIVEINTEDAYVVVEAGVTWRDLKTALDAKGVRTPYFGPMSGSHATVGGGMSQGAIFNGSARYGCSADVVLGLQVVTANGQILTTGSAAAANTSPFFRWYGPDLTGVFLGDCGLLGIKTRIVLKLIPLHSHIDYLSWQFTSPEGLFGALGVLARHGLASETAAFDPALTAIRMRRASLASDVKSLTNVIKKGGLISGLKLAVKGRDIVDAQQFSLHITLEGDSAAEVADRVARARKLVGNLGQSVEPSIPKMMAANPFAAWNSMLGPQGERWAPVHALVPHSQAVAMFNALQDLFAREADTMEQHGLFIGTLMSSVGEQATVIEPCIYWPDSHNAFHVRTVDADHQQRIGCPGEHLEARAAADKLKRQIADVMRAHGAVNLQLGKFYDYRAGRDPAALAVLDAIKAQLDPQGLMNPGVLSR
;
A
#
# COMPACT_ATOMS: atom_id res chain seq x y z
N MET A 1 -18.96 17.05 28.94
CA MET A 1 -17.70 16.72 28.20
C MET A 1 -16.62 16.20 29.15
N ASN A 2 -16.36 16.82 30.31
CA ASN A 2 -15.33 16.35 31.27
C ASN A 2 -15.58 14.93 31.84
N ALA A 3 -16.79 14.58 32.28
CA ALA A 3 -17.07 13.28 32.92
C ALA A 3 -16.85 12.07 31.99
N ALA A 4 -17.12 12.17 30.69
CA ALA A 4 -16.88 11.08 29.72
C ALA A 4 -15.38 10.90 29.43
N VAL A 5 -14.63 11.99 29.38
CA VAL A 5 -13.16 11.97 29.20
C VAL A 5 -12.50 11.41 30.44
N ASP A 6 -12.95 11.81 31.64
CA ASP A 6 -12.42 11.30 32.92
C ASP A 6 -12.66 9.79 33.05
N SER A 7 -13.86 9.31 32.65
CA SER A 7 -14.18 7.88 32.61
C SER A 7 -13.29 7.11 31.62
N ALA A 8 -13.06 7.67 30.42
CA ALA A 8 -12.20 7.06 29.41
C ALA A 8 -10.74 6.98 29.87
N GLN A 9 -10.23 8.03 30.54
CA GLN A 9 -8.89 8.03 31.12
C GLN A 9 -8.74 6.98 32.23
N ALA A 10 -9.77 6.76 33.05
CA ALA A 10 -9.76 5.71 34.06
C ALA A 10 -9.62 4.31 33.45
N VAL A 11 -10.32 4.04 32.33
CA VAL A 11 -10.18 2.76 31.60
C VAL A 11 -8.75 2.60 31.05
N VAL A 12 -8.18 3.64 30.44
CA VAL A 12 -6.78 3.61 29.97
C VAL A 12 -5.80 3.34 31.12
N ALA A 13 -6.00 3.97 32.28
CA ALA A 13 -5.16 3.74 33.46
C ALA A 13 -5.27 2.29 33.97
N GLN A 14 -6.47 1.69 33.96
CA GLN A 14 -6.67 0.27 34.31
C GLN A 14 -5.93 -0.66 33.32
N LEU A 15 -6.05 -0.39 32.02
CA LEU A 15 -5.32 -1.13 31.00
C LEU A 15 -3.80 -0.99 31.20
N GLN A 16 -3.32 0.21 31.50
CA GLN A 16 -1.89 0.46 31.74
C GLN A 16 -1.39 -0.28 33.01
N ALA A 17 -2.18 -0.31 34.06
CA ALA A 17 -1.84 -1.06 35.29
C ALA A 17 -1.74 -2.58 35.04
N ARG A 18 -2.58 -3.13 34.11
CA ARG A 18 -2.59 -4.55 33.79
C ARG A 18 -1.55 -4.92 32.71
N LEU A 19 -1.39 -4.12 31.66
CA LEU A 19 -0.61 -4.44 30.48
C LEU A 19 0.75 -3.72 30.45
N GLY A 20 1.01 -2.82 31.39
CA GLY A 20 2.30 -2.14 31.54
C GLY A 20 2.73 -1.40 30.26
N ALA A 21 3.92 -1.73 29.76
CA ALA A 21 4.54 -1.08 28.59
C ALA A 21 3.78 -1.27 27.27
N ALA A 22 2.80 -2.19 27.21
CA ALA A 22 1.93 -2.35 26.04
C ALA A 22 0.96 -1.16 25.86
N VAL A 23 0.72 -0.35 26.90
CA VAL A 23 -0.10 0.87 26.85
C VAL A 23 0.80 2.08 26.88
N ILE A 24 0.87 2.80 25.77
CA ILE A 24 1.73 3.95 25.54
C ILE A 24 0.90 5.23 25.68
N THR A 25 1.33 6.15 26.55
CA THR A 25 0.65 7.44 26.82
C THR A 25 1.60 8.64 26.66
N ASP A 26 2.83 8.41 26.24
CA ASP A 26 3.80 9.48 25.95
C ASP A 26 3.32 10.38 24.82
N ALA A 27 3.36 11.69 25.01
CA ALA A 27 2.81 12.68 24.08
C ALA A 27 3.47 12.66 22.69
N ALA A 28 4.79 12.42 22.63
CA ALA A 28 5.51 12.36 21.35
C ALA A 28 5.15 11.08 20.58
N GLU A 29 5.00 9.96 21.29
CA GLU A 29 4.51 8.71 20.69
C GLU A 29 3.06 8.87 20.20
N LEU A 30 2.17 9.47 21.00
CA LEU A 30 0.77 9.71 20.57
C LEU A 30 0.71 10.59 19.32
N ALA A 31 1.53 11.63 19.23
CA ALA A 31 1.62 12.49 18.06
C ALA A 31 2.09 11.71 16.80
N TYR A 32 3.10 10.85 16.95
CA TYR A 32 3.58 10.01 15.85
C TYR A 32 2.51 9.00 15.39
N PHE A 33 1.91 8.25 16.31
CA PHE A 33 0.92 7.24 15.98
C PHE A 33 -0.38 7.82 15.45
N GLY A 34 -0.76 9.03 15.88
CA GLY A 34 -1.94 9.77 15.40
C GLY A 34 -1.77 10.47 14.06
N THR A 35 -0.63 10.30 13.39
CA THR A 35 -0.28 10.97 12.12
C THR A 35 0.00 9.95 11.03
N ASP A 36 -0.59 10.11 9.84
CA ASP A 36 -0.21 9.35 8.65
C ASP A 36 0.74 10.15 7.74
N VAL A 37 1.08 9.60 6.57
CA VAL A 37 1.93 10.27 5.57
C VAL A 37 1.39 11.64 5.20
N TYR A 38 0.06 11.82 5.23
CA TYR A 38 -0.61 13.01 4.71
C TYR A 38 -1.13 13.95 5.80
N SER A 39 -1.77 13.43 6.84
CA SER A 39 -2.53 14.22 7.82
C SER A 39 -2.37 13.69 9.26
N ALA A 40 -2.79 14.50 10.23
CA ALA A 40 -2.96 14.13 11.62
C ALA A 40 -4.45 14.04 11.97
N GLY A 41 -4.77 13.16 12.95
CA GLY A 41 -6.12 12.96 13.45
C GLY A 41 -6.43 13.75 14.73
N GLN A 42 -7.59 13.43 15.33
CA GLN A 42 -7.93 13.87 16.67
C GLN A 42 -6.94 13.28 17.70
N PRO A 43 -6.72 13.94 18.83
CA PRO A 43 -5.83 13.44 19.88
C PRO A 43 -6.23 12.04 20.36
N LEU A 44 -5.24 11.17 20.49
CA LEU A 44 -5.39 9.82 21.06
C LEU A 44 -5.27 9.87 22.58
N LEU A 45 -6.01 9.00 23.28
CA LEU A 45 -5.83 8.78 24.72
C LEU A 45 -4.61 7.90 25.01
N ALA A 46 -4.41 6.87 24.18
CA ALA A 46 -3.30 5.93 24.30
C ALA A 46 -3.06 5.19 22.98
N VAL A 47 -1.91 4.54 22.88
CA VAL A 47 -1.63 3.48 21.91
C VAL A 47 -1.52 2.16 22.66
N LEU A 48 -2.26 1.15 22.22
CA LEU A 48 -2.18 -0.22 22.72
C LEU A 48 -1.41 -1.09 21.73
N ARG A 49 -0.35 -1.75 22.18
CA ARG A 49 0.46 -2.70 21.40
C ARG A 49 0.32 -4.10 22.00
N PRO A 50 -0.71 -4.86 21.63
CA PRO A 50 -0.98 -6.17 22.21
C PRO A 50 0.05 -7.21 21.75
N SER A 51 0.34 -8.18 22.62
CA SER A 51 1.24 -9.31 22.35
C SER A 51 0.52 -10.57 21.89
N SER A 52 -0.81 -10.60 21.98
CA SER A 52 -1.65 -11.75 21.58
C SER A 52 -3.06 -11.31 21.17
N ALA A 53 -3.73 -12.15 20.39
CA ALA A 53 -5.14 -11.95 20.02
C ALA A 53 -6.08 -11.95 21.24
N ALA A 54 -5.77 -12.74 22.29
CA ALA A 54 -6.56 -12.79 23.51
C ALA A 54 -6.47 -11.47 24.30
N GLU A 55 -5.25 -10.96 24.50
CA GLU A 55 -5.01 -9.66 25.13
C GLU A 55 -5.71 -8.52 24.38
N LEU A 56 -5.61 -8.53 23.04
CA LEU A 56 -6.33 -7.57 22.20
C LEU A 56 -7.84 -7.66 22.38
N ALA A 57 -8.40 -8.89 22.39
CA ALA A 57 -9.84 -9.12 22.49
C ALA A 57 -10.42 -8.59 23.81
N GLU A 58 -9.72 -8.81 24.91
CA GLU A 58 -10.11 -8.27 26.24
C GLU A 58 -10.05 -6.74 26.24
N ALA A 59 -8.96 -6.15 25.77
CA ALA A 59 -8.80 -4.70 25.75
C ALA A 59 -9.81 -4.01 24.82
N VAL A 60 -10.08 -4.55 23.64
CA VAL A 60 -11.12 -4.02 22.73
C VAL A 60 -12.48 -4.04 23.38
N ARG A 61 -12.87 -5.14 24.02
CA ARG A 61 -14.15 -5.25 24.74
C ARG A 61 -14.30 -4.20 25.85
N GLU A 62 -13.24 -3.96 26.63
CA GLU A 62 -13.26 -2.94 27.71
C GLU A 62 -13.35 -1.52 27.14
N LEU A 63 -12.57 -1.21 26.08
CA LEU A 63 -12.58 0.09 25.44
C LEU A 63 -13.95 0.41 24.82
N THR A 64 -14.50 -0.52 24.04
CA THR A 64 -15.80 -0.30 23.37
C THR A 64 -16.96 -0.26 24.38
N ALA A 65 -16.93 -1.07 25.43
CA ALA A 65 -17.91 -0.99 26.52
C ALA A 65 -17.91 0.37 27.24
N ALA A 66 -16.74 1.04 27.27
CA ALA A 66 -16.59 2.40 27.81
C ALA A 66 -16.88 3.51 26.79
N GLY A 67 -17.34 3.20 25.59
CA GLY A 67 -17.61 4.18 24.52
C GLY A 67 -16.34 4.77 23.87
N ILE A 68 -15.19 4.13 24.03
CA ILE A 68 -13.91 4.58 23.46
C ILE A 68 -13.73 3.96 22.07
N ALA A 69 -13.51 4.79 21.06
CA ALA A 69 -13.25 4.32 19.71
C ALA A 69 -11.90 3.61 19.61
N VAL A 70 -11.86 2.52 18.85
CA VAL A 70 -10.67 1.69 18.64
C VAL A 70 -10.23 1.77 17.20
N ILE A 71 -8.96 2.17 16.97
CA ILE A 71 -8.43 2.45 15.66
C ILE A 71 -7.26 1.52 15.37
N PRO A 72 -7.38 0.55 14.44
CA PRO A 72 -6.29 -0.35 14.11
C PRO A 72 -5.24 0.33 13.23
N ARG A 73 -3.96 0.10 13.54
CA ARG A 73 -2.82 0.54 12.76
C ARG A 73 -1.81 -0.61 12.59
N GLY A 74 -1.38 -0.84 11.35
CA GLY A 74 -0.23 -1.69 11.03
C GLY A 74 1.06 -0.86 10.97
N GLY A 75 1.80 -0.93 9.87
CA GLY A 75 3.05 -0.18 9.68
C GLY A 75 2.91 1.33 9.46
N GLY A 76 1.70 1.87 9.42
CA GLY A 76 1.47 3.32 9.29
C GLY A 76 1.68 3.90 7.89
N MET A 77 1.65 3.07 6.84
CA MET A 77 1.96 3.47 5.47
C MET A 77 0.77 4.01 4.67
N SER A 78 -0.32 4.38 5.33
CA SER A 78 -1.50 4.99 4.70
C SER A 78 -1.30 6.50 4.50
N TYR A 79 -1.94 7.01 3.45
CA TYR A 79 -2.03 8.44 3.09
C TYR A 79 -3.49 8.85 2.81
N THR A 80 -4.44 8.01 3.23
CA THR A 80 -5.89 8.19 3.05
C THR A 80 -6.65 8.28 4.38
N GLY A 81 -5.93 8.51 5.47
CA GLY A 81 -6.52 8.59 6.82
C GLY A 81 -7.02 7.26 7.38
N GLY A 82 -6.55 6.13 6.87
CA GLY A 82 -7.07 4.80 7.21
C GLY A 82 -7.01 4.47 8.71
N TYR A 83 -6.00 4.99 9.41
CA TYR A 83 -5.84 4.82 10.86
C TYR A 83 -5.82 6.14 11.63
N ILE A 84 -6.25 7.25 11.02
CA ILE A 84 -6.34 8.55 11.68
C ILE A 84 -7.62 8.63 12.53
N ALA A 85 -7.51 9.06 13.77
CA ALA A 85 -8.64 9.24 14.65
C ALA A 85 -9.61 10.30 14.12
N ALA A 86 -10.86 9.93 13.84
CA ALA A 86 -11.90 10.84 13.38
C ALA A 86 -12.65 11.51 14.55
N GLN A 87 -12.56 10.94 15.76
CA GLN A 87 -13.25 11.40 16.97
C GLN A 87 -12.41 11.18 18.23
N SER A 88 -12.83 11.77 19.32
CA SER A 88 -12.29 11.52 20.68
C SER A 88 -13.47 11.22 21.63
N PRO A 89 -13.30 10.30 22.60
CA PRO A 89 -12.09 9.59 22.96
C PRO A 89 -11.76 8.42 22.02
N SER A 90 -10.47 8.22 21.72
CA SER A 90 -9.99 7.14 20.88
C SER A 90 -8.69 6.52 21.41
N VAL A 91 -8.56 5.21 21.26
CA VAL A 91 -7.32 4.46 21.48
C VAL A 91 -6.88 3.82 20.16
N LEU A 92 -5.63 4.00 19.79
CA LEU A 92 -5.05 3.34 18.62
C LEU A 92 -4.48 1.97 19.02
N VAL A 93 -4.75 0.95 18.21
CA VAL A 93 -4.15 -0.39 18.36
C VAL A 93 -3.04 -0.54 17.33
N ASP A 94 -1.80 -0.58 17.81
CA ASP A 94 -0.63 -0.91 17.00
C ASP A 94 -0.45 -2.42 16.95
N THR A 95 -0.73 -3.01 15.77
CA THR A 95 -0.59 -4.46 15.58
C THR A 95 0.85 -4.94 15.48
N GLY A 96 1.85 -4.05 15.54
CA GLY A 96 3.27 -4.39 15.49
C GLY A 96 3.74 -5.34 16.60
N GLY A 97 2.97 -5.50 17.70
CA GLY A 97 3.21 -6.53 18.73
C GLY A 97 2.81 -7.95 18.30
N LEU A 98 1.97 -8.10 17.29
CA LEU A 98 1.53 -9.37 16.70
C LEU A 98 2.40 -9.67 15.45
N ASN A 99 3.63 -10.09 15.64
CA ASN A 99 4.64 -10.11 14.57
C ASN A 99 5.29 -11.49 14.33
N ARG A 100 4.64 -12.57 14.73
CA ARG A 100 5.16 -13.94 14.55
C ARG A 100 4.73 -14.53 13.20
N ILE A 101 5.66 -15.20 12.52
CA ILE A 101 5.36 -16.16 11.47
C ILE A 101 5.06 -17.47 12.19
N VAL A 102 3.77 -17.85 12.23
CA VAL A 102 3.27 -18.93 13.08
C VAL A 102 3.58 -20.30 12.46
N GLU A 103 3.40 -20.42 11.14
CA GLU A 103 3.61 -21.67 10.41
C GLU A 103 3.97 -21.37 8.95
N ILE A 104 4.91 -22.10 8.38
CA ILE A 104 5.17 -22.15 6.93
C ILE A 104 5.00 -23.61 6.51
N ASN A 105 3.91 -23.92 5.83
CA ASN A 105 3.60 -25.24 5.31
C ASN A 105 3.85 -25.25 3.80
N THR A 106 4.98 -25.81 3.41
CA THR A 106 5.37 -25.90 1.99
C THR A 106 4.71 -27.05 1.26
N GLU A 107 4.22 -28.07 1.98
CA GLU A 107 3.52 -29.22 1.41
C GLU A 107 2.10 -28.85 0.98
N ASP A 108 1.35 -28.18 1.87
CA ASP A 108 -0.01 -27.71 1.61
C ASP A 108 -0.06 -26.27 1.05
N ALA A 109 1.10 -25.68 0.74
CA ALA A 109 1.27 -24.40 0.08
C ALA A 109 0.55 -23.21 0.77
N TYR A 110 0.68 -23.10 2.10
CA TYR A 110 0.20 -21.93 2.85
C TYR A 110 1.20 -21.46 3.92
N VAL A 111 1.03 -20.20 4.35
CA VAL A 111 1.72 -19.63 5.51
C VAL A 111 0.71 -18.96 6.43
N VAL A 112 0.88 -19.13 7.74
CA VAL A 112 0.11 -18.46 8.79
C VAL A 112 0.98 -17.40 9.45
N VAL A 113 0.57 -16.14 9.39
CA VAL A 113 1.29 -15.01 9.98
C VAL A 113 0.40 -14.18 10.89
N GLU A 114 0.98 -13.54 11.88
CA GLU A 114 0.30 -12.49 12.64
C GLU A 114 0.27 -11.16 11.86
N ALA A 115 -0.71 -10.32 12.16
CA ALA A 115 -1.03 -9.13 11.37
C ALA A 115 0.08 -8.08 11.32
N GLY A 116 0.95 -8.03 12.32
CA GLY A 116 2.08 -7.10 12.43
C GLY A 116 3.36 -7.55 11.73
N VAL A 117 3.41 -8.75 11.16
CA VAL A 117 4.54 -9.20 10.34
C VAL A 117 4.70 -8.26 9.14
N THR A 118 5.93 -7.76 8.91
CA THR A 118 6.21 -6.94 7.73
C THR A 118 6.34 -7.81 6.48
N TRP A 119 6.04 -7.24 5.30
CA TRP A 119 6.23 -7.96 4.05
C TRP A 119 7.70 -8.32 3.79
N ARG A 120 8.63 -7.52 4.29
CA ARG A 120 10.07 -7.82 4.22
C ARG A 120 10.42 -9.06 5.03
N ASP A 121 9.98 -9.14 6.29
CA ASP A 121 10.28 -10.26 7.16
C ASP A 121 9.65 -11.55 6.64
N LEU A 122 8.39 -11.46 6.17
CA LEU A 122 7.70 -12.58 5.51
C LEU A 122 8.48 -13.07 4.28
N LYS A 123 8.83 -12.16 3.37
CA LYS A 123 9.61 -12.51 2.17
C LYS A 123 10.93 -13.17 2.53
N THR A 124 11.66 -12.63 3.49
CA THR A 124 12.95 -13.18 3.94
C THR A 124 12.79 -14.61 4.45
N ALA A 125 11.77 -14.89 5.25
CA ALA A 125 11.50 -16.21 5.79
C ALA A 125 11.06 -17.21 4.71
N LEU A 126 10.25 -16.78 3.74
CA LEU A 126 9.76 -17.62 2.66
C LEU A 126 10.84 -17.91 1.61
N ASP A 127 11.66 -16.94 1.25
CA ASP A 127 12.80 -17.12 0.32
C ASP A 127 13.75 -18.21 0.84
N ALA A 128 14.00 -18.27 2.16
CA ALA A 128 14.82 -19.29 2.79
C ALA A 128 14.23 -20.71 2.69
N LYS A 129 12.93 -20.83 2.35
CA LYS A 129 12.22 -22.09 2.12
C LYS A 129 11.99 -22.41 0.64
N GLY A 130 12.45 -21.55 -0.27
CA GLY A 130 12.26 -21.71 -1.72
C GLY A 130 10.81 -21.47 -2.17
N VAL A 131 10.03 -20.72 -1.40
CA VAL A 131 8.63 -20.38 -1.70
C VAL A 131 8.39 -18.88 -1.53
N ARG A 132 7.28 -18.38 -2.08
CA ARG A 132 6.80 -17.01 -1.85
C ARG A 132 5.28 -16.93 -1.91
N THR A 133 4.73 -15.83 -1.44
CA THR A 133 3.33 -15.47 -1.76
C THR A 133 3.25 -14.92 -3.20
N PRO A 134 2.17 -15.18 -3.96
CA PRO A 134 2.03 -14.65 -5.34
C PRO A 134 2.12 -13.13 -5.38
N TYR A 135 1.25 -12.41 -4.68
CA TYR A 135 1.47 -11.03 -4.29
C TYR A 135 2.38 -11.01 -3.05
N PHE A 136 3.47 -10.25 -3.06
CA PHE A 136 4.45 -10.29 -1.98
C PHE A 136 4.78 -8.92 -1.35
N GLY A 137 3.87 -7.96 -1.50
CA GLY A 137 3.87 -6.72 -0.74
C GLY A 137 3.92 -5.43 -1.55
N PRO A 138 3.59 -4.29 -0.92
CA PRO A 138 3.73 -2.97 -1.53
C PRO A 138 5.19 -2.53 -1.53
N MET A 139 5.52 -1.47 -2.28
CA MET A 139 6.86 -0.86 -2.27
C MET A 139 7.32 -0.48 -0.86
N SER A 140 6.39 -0.12 0.03
CA SER A 140 6.64 0.20 1.45
C SER A 140 6.78 -1.04 2.36
N GLY A 141 6.94 -2.24 1.80
CA GLY A 141 6.89 -3.52 2.52
C GLY A 141 7.92 -3.72 3.62
N SER A 142 8.91 -2.84 3.74
CA SER A 142 9.82 -2.85 4.89
C SER A 142 9.16 -2.42 6.21
N HIS A 143 8.03 -1.72 6.17
CA HIS A 143 7.26 -1.31 7.34
C HIS A 143 5.78 -1.67 7.19
N ALA A 144 5.26 -1.67 5.97
CA ALA A 144 3.91 -2.14 5.71
C ALA A 144 3.77 -3.57 6.21
N THR A 145 2.76 -3.79 7.07
CA THR A 145 2.47 -5.10 7.64
C THR A 145 1.49 -5.87 6.78
N VAL A 146 1.51 -7.18 6.92
CA VAL A 146 0.57 -8.06 6.21
C VAL A 146 -0.88 -7.69 6.55
N GLY A 147 -1.22 -7.53 7.84
CA GLY A 147 -2.57 -7.14 8.26
C GLY A 147 -3.01 -5.79 7.71
N GLY A 148 -2.10 -4.80 7.67
CA GLY A 148 -2.37 -3.50 7.04
C GLY A 148 -2.63 -3.62 5.55
N GLY A 149 -1.85 -4.43 4.84
CA GLY A 149 -2.03 -4.70 3.41
C GLY A 149 -3.39 -5.32 3.09
N MET A 150 -3.84 -6.28 3.92
CA MET A 150 -5.16 -6.92 3.77
C MET A 150 -6.30 -5.94 4.04
N SER A 151 -6.15 -5.08 5.05
CA SER A 151 -7.17 -4.10 5.43
C SER A 151 -7.31 -2.96 4.42
N GLN A 152 -6.24 -2.65 3.69
CA GLN A 152 -6.20 -1.54 2.73
C GLN A 152 -6.37 -2.00 1.26
N GLY A 153 -6.30 -3.29 0.96
CA GLY A 153 -6.28 -3.77 -0.42
C GLY A 153 -5.00 -3.34 -1.15
N ALA A 154 -3.84 -3.65 -0.55
CA ALA A 154 -2.55 -3.22 -1.10
C ALA A 154 -2.23 -3.91 -2.43
N ILE A 155 -1.52 -3.18 -3.31
CA ILE A 155 -1.01 -3.65 -4.61
C ILE A 155 0.49 -3.35 -4.72
N PHE A 156 1.15 -3.92 -5.65
CA PHE A 156 2.41 -3.61 -6.31
C PHE A 156 3.19 -4.87 -6.69
N ASN A 157 4.06 -5.41 -5.80
CA ASN A 157 4.93 -6.54 -6.15
C ASN A 157 4.11 -7.82 -6.36
N GLY A 158 4.16 -8.38 -7.56
CA GLY A 158 3.38 -9.53 -8.00
C GLY A 158 1.97 -9.19 -8.52
N SER A 159 1.49 -7.93 -8.37
CA SER A 159 0.11 -7.57 -8.70
C SER A 159 -0.22 -7.68 -10.18
N ALA A 160 0.74 -7.47 -11.07
CA ALA A 160 0.49 -7.49 -12.50
C ALA A 160 -0.04 -8.86 -12.98
N ARG A 161 0.40 -9.95 -12.36
CA ARG A 161 -0.03 -11.30 -12.68
C ARG A 161 -1.01 -11.91 -11.68
N TYR A 162 -0.91 -11.54 -10.41
CA TYR A 162 -1.59 -12.25 -9.32
C TYR A 162 -2.65 -11.43 -8.61
N GLY A 163 -2.94 -10.22 -9.10
CA GLY A 163 -3.96 -9.35 -8.51
C GLY A 163 -3.49 -8.60 -7.27
N CYS A 164 -4.41 -8.22 -6.40
CA CYS A 164 -4.14 -7.46 -5.19
C CYS A 164 -3.85 -8.38 -3.98
N SER A 165 -3.57 -7.78 -2.85
CA SER A 165 -3.32 -8.50 -1.59
C SER A 165 -4.48 -9.42 -1.17
N ALA A 166 -5.73 -9.09 -1.52
CA ALA A 166 -6.91 -9.89 -1.21
C ALA A 166 -6.97 -11.24 -1.95
N ASP A 167 -6.33 -11.33 -3.13
CA ASP A 167 -6.38 -12.52 -3.99
C ASP A 167 -5.50 -13.68 -3.47
N VAL A 168 -4.62 -13.40 -2.52
CA VAL A 168 -3.69 -14.39 -1.97
C VAL A 168 -4.11 -14.92 -0.59
N VAL A 169 -5.24 -14.45 -0.04
CA VAL A 169 -5.70 -14.80 1.31
C VAL A 169 -6.55 -16.06 1.30
N LEU A 170 -6.23 -17.00 2.20
CA LEU A 170 -6.98 -18.25 2.42
C LEU A 170 -7.90 -18.18 3.65
N GLY A 171 -7.56 -17.38 4.64
CA GLY A 171 -8.35 -17.22 5.86
C GLY A 171 -7.81 -16.12 6.75
N LEU A 172 -8.63 -15.71 7.72
CA LEU A 172 -8.33 -14.65 8.68
C LEU A 172 -8.76 -15.06 10.10
N GLN A 173 -8.08 -14.49 11.09
CA GLN A 173 -8.57 -14.37 12.44
C GLN A 173 -8.75 -12.88 12.75
N VAL A 174 -9.93 -12.51 13.28
CA VAL A 174 -10.33 -11.11 13.47
C VAL A 174 -10.90 -10.95 14.88
N VAL A 175 -10.51 -9.88 15.58
CA VAL A 175 -11.14 -9.42 16.84
C VAL A 175 -12.19 -8.38 16.49
N THR A 176 -13.45 -8.64 16.89
CA THR A 176 -14.60 -7.76 16.69
C THR A 176 -14.78 -6.78 17.85
N ALA A 177 -15.67 -5.79 17.72
CA ALA A 177 -15.87 -4.74 18.73
C ALA A 177 -16.27 -5.27 20.12
N ASN A 178 -16.96 -6.41 20.18
CA ASN A 178 -17.35 -7.05 21.45
C ASN A 178 -16.27 -7.98 22.04
N GLY A 179 -15.05 -7.98 21.44
CA GLY A 179 -13.94 -8.83 21.88
C GLY A 179 -14.04 -10.30 21.47
N GLN A 180 -14.97 -10.67 20.56
CA GLN A 180 -14.98 -12.01 20.00
C GLN A 180 -13.83 -12.21 19.02
N ILE A 181 -13.23 -13.40 19.05
CA ILE A 181 -12.23 -13.84 18.06
C ILE A 181 -12.95 -14.70 17.03
N LEU A 182 -13.06 -14.18 15.81
CA LEU A 182 -13.72 -14.81 14.67
C LEU A 182 -12.66 -15.38 13.74
N THR A 183 -12.86 -16.61 13.24
CA THR A 183 -12.00 -17.26 12.24
C THR A 183 -12.77 -17.48 10.95
N THR A 184 -12.12 -17.32 9.79
CA THR A 184 -12.72 -17.50 8.45
C THR A 184 -11.94 -18.54 7.62
N GLY A 185 -12.48 -18.90 6.46
CA GLY A 185 -11.92 -19.94 5.60
C GLY A 185 -12.11 -21.34 6.20
N SER A 186 -11.35 -22.33 5.69
CA SER A 186 -11.43 -23.72 6.18
C SER A 186 -11.09 -23.87 7.66
N ALA A 187 -10.22 -23.02 8.20
CA ALA A 187 -9.84 -23.00 9.61
C ALA A 187 -11.02 -22.69 10.57
N ALA A 188 -12.15 -22.20 10.07
CA ALA A 188 -13.37 -22.01 10.87
C ALA A 188 -14.09 -23.32 11.20
N ALA A 189 -13.78 -24.42 10.49
CA ALA A 189 -14.33 -25.74 10.78
C ALA A 189 -13.45 -26.49 11.78
N ALA A 190 -14.09 -27.27 12.66
CA ALA A 190 -13.36 -28.08 13.64
C ALA A 190 -12.45 -29.12 12.95
N ASN A 191 -11.22 -29.24 13.45
CA ASN A 191 -10.21 -30.20 12.98
C ASN A 191 -9.77 -30.00 11.52
N THR A 192 -9.87 -28.79 10.98
CA THR A 192 -9.51 -28.47 9.61
C THR A 192 -8.30 -27.50 9.59
N SER A 193 -7.31 -27.78 8.73
CA SER A 193 -6.20 -26.86 8.48
C SER A 193 -6.63 -25.67 7.59
N PRO A 194 -5.89 -24.57 7.61
CA PRO A 194 -6.30 -23.32 6.95
C PRO A 194 -5.93 -23.27 5.46
N PHE A 195 -6.11 -24.36 4.72
CA PHE A 195 -5.60 -24.53 3.35
C PHE A 195 -6.53 -23.94 2.26
N PHE A 196 -7.79 -23.62 2.58
CA PHE A 196 -8.78 -23.28 1.58
C PHE A 196 -9.71 -22.14 2.03
N ARG A 197 -9.98 -21.20 1.12
CA ARG A 197 -10.80 -20.01 1.40
C ARG A 197 -12.31 -20.26 1.29
N TRP A 198 -12.70 -21.03 0.28
CA TRP A 198 -14.07 -21.16 -0.20
C TRP A 198 -14.84 -22.29 0.50
N TYR A 199 -15.11 -22.14 1.78
CA TYR A 199 -15.90 -23.11 2.54
C TYR A 199 -17.24 -22.48 2.96
N GLY A 200 -18.20 -22.51 2.05
CA GLY A 200 -19.46 -21.77 2.13
C GLY A 200 -19.32 -20.33 1.66
N PRO A 201 -20.16 -19.40 2.12
CA PRO A 201 -20.04 -17.97 1.79
C PRO A 201 -18.68 -17.41 2.19
N ASP A 202 -18.12 -16.53 1.35
CA ASP A 202 -16.80 -15.96 1.56
C ASP A 202 -16.76 -14.92 2.68
N LEU A 203 -16.75 -15.37 3.93
CA LEU A 203 -16.57 -14.50 5.09
C LEU A 203 -15.16 -13.87 5.13
N THR A 204 -14.15 -14.50 4.51
CA THR A 204 -12.81 -13.91 4.41
C THR A 204 -12.86 -12.61 3.62
N GLY A 205 -13.58 -12.58 2.48
CA GLY A 205 -13.74 -11.40 1.65
C GLY A 205 -14.42 -10.22 2.36
N VAL A 206 -15.31 -10.49 3.30
CA VAL A 206 -16.00 -9.44 4.09
C VAL A 206 -15.03 -8.57 4.88
N PHE A 207 -13.92 -9.14 5.37
CA PHE A 207 -12.92 -8.43 6.16
C PHE A 207 -11.72 -7.92 5.35
N LEU A 208 -11.70 -8.08 4.02
CA LEU A 208 -10.63 -7.59 3.16
C LEU A 208 -10.99 -6.21 2.60
N GLY A 209 -10.04 -5.28 2.58
CA GLY A 209 -10.28 -3.91 2.13
C GLY A 209 -11.22 -3.08 3.04
N ASP A 210 -11.56 -3.57 4.21
CA ASP A 210 -12.48 -2.95 5.18
C ASP A 210 -11.86 -1.80 5.97
N CYS A 211 -10.57 -1.55 5.82
CA CYS A 211 -9.80 -0.57 6.60
C CYS A 211 -9.98 -0.70 8.13
N GLY A 212 -10.29 -1.91 8.61
CA GLY A 212 -10.56 -2.16 10.03
C GLY A 212 -11.93 -1.69 10.52
N LEU A 213 -12.89 -1.46 9.61
CA LEU A 213 -14.28 -1.11 9.93
C LEU A 213 -14.99 -2.21 10.71
N LEU A 214 -14.74 -3.48 10.35
CA LEU A 214 -15.47 -4.64 10.84
C LEU A 214 -14.74 -5.39 11.97
N GLY A 215 -13.46 -5.06 12.19
CA GLY A 215 -12.65 -5.67 13.23
C GLY A 215 -11.15 -5.58 12.96
N ILE A 216 -10.35 -6.04 13.92
CA ILE A 216 -8.89 -6.01 13.88
C ILE A 216 -8.38 -7.39 13.50
N LYS A 217 -7.72 -7.51 12.37
CA LYS A 217 -7.07 -8.75 11.94
C LYS A 217 -5.90 -9.08 12.86
N THR A 218 -5.84 -10.31 13.34
CA THR A 218 -4.78 -10.80 14.23
C THR A 218 -3.92 -11.86 13.57
N ARG A 219 -4.51 -12.72 12.71
CA ARG A 219 -3.79 -13.71 11.91
C ARG A 219 -4.30 -13.70 10.48
N ILE A 220 -3.40 -13.97 9.56
CA ILE A 220 -3.66 -14.06 8.14
C ILE A 220 -3.05 -15.36 7.62
N VAL A 221 -3.83 -16.09 6.82
CA VAL A 221 -3.34 -17.25 6.08
C VAL A 221 -3.20 -16.85 4.62
N LEU A 222 -2.00 -17.02 4.07
CA LEU A 222 -1.68 -16.70 2.69
C LEU A 222 -1.29 -17.95 1.92
N LYS A 223 -1.69 -18.05 0.66
CA LYS A 223 -1.23 -19.10 -0.24
C LYS A 223 0.24 -18.90 -0.62
N LEU A 224 0.94 -20.00 -0.86
CA LEU A 224 2.31 -20.02 -1.34
C LEU A 224 2.37 -20.55 -2.78
N ILE A 225 3.41 -20.13 -3.47
CA ILE A 225 3.87 -20.68 -4.75
C ILE A 225 5.38 -20.94 -4.66
N PRO A 226 5.95 -21.80 -5.49
CA PRO A 226 7.40 -21.93 -5.61
C PRO A 226 8.06 -20.58 -5.92
N LEU A 227 9.26 -20.36 -5.40
CA LEU A 227 10.10 -19.24 -5.79
C LEU A 227 10.68 -19.53 -7.17
N HIS A 228 10.29 -18.74 -8.17
CA HIS A 228 10.80 -18.93 -9.53
C HIS A 228 12.32 -18.73 -9.60
N SER A 229 13.00 -19.66 -10.27
CA SER A 229 14.47 -19.69 -10.33
C SER A 229 15.05 -18.84 -11.47
N HIS A 230 14.22 -18.48 -12.46
CA HIS A 230 14.65 -17.73 -13.63
C HIS A 230 13.84 -16.43 -13.74
N ILE A 231 14.56 -15.33 -13.96
CA ILE A 231 13.96 -13.99 -14.05
C ILE A 231 14.64 -13.24 -15.20
N ASP A 232 13.86 -12.53 -16.00
CA ASP A 232 14.34 -11.58 -17.01
C ASP A 232 13.53 -10.29 -16.96
N TYR A 233 14.04 -9.26 -17.58
CA TYR A 233 13.53 -7.89 -17.50
C TYR A 233 13.45 -7.26 -18.87
N LEU A 234 12.38 -6.51 -19.12
CA LEU A 234 12.24 -5.72 -20.33
C LEU A 234 11.82 -4.29 -20.00
N SER A 235 12.21 -3.37 -20.87
CA SER A 235 11.81 -1.96 -20.78
C SER A 235 11.54 -1.41 -22.17
N TRP A 236 10.55 -0.51 -22.24
CA TRP A 236 10.21 0.24 -23.45
C TRP A 236 9.95 1.69 -23.14
N GLN A 237 10.11 2.52 -24.15
CA GLN A 237 9.68 3.92 -24.17
C GLN A 237 8.60 4.13 -25.21
N PHE A 238 7.71 5.10 -24.96
CA PHE A 238 6.56 5.42 -25.79
C PHE A 238 6.43 6.92 -25.94
N THR A 239 6.03 7.36 -27.12
CA THR A 239 5.81 8.78 -27.45
C THR A 239 4.40 9.25 -27.08
N SER A 240 3.49 8.32 -26.77
CA SER A 240 2.09 8.64 -26.43
C SER A 240 1.54 7.71 -25.34
N PRO A 241 0.51 8.17 -24.60
CA PRO A 241 -0.19 7.34 -23.63
C PRO A 241 -0.92 6.15 -24.27
N GLU A 242 -1.42 6.27 -25.50
CA GLU A 242 -2.08 5.18 -26.22
C GLU A 242 -1.12 3.99 -26.44
N GLY A 243 0.12 4.30 -26.85
CA GLY A 243 1.16 3.28 -27.01
C GLY A 243 1.47 2.57 -25.70
N LEU A 244 1.67 3.35 -24.62
CA LEU A 244 1.93 2.81 -23.29
C LEU A 244 0.78 1.93 -22.79
N PHE A 245 -0.46 2.44 -22.75
CA PHE A 245 -1.60 1.68 -22.22
C PHE A 245 -1.97 0.51 -23.11
N GLY A 246 -1.77 0.63 -24.43
CA GLY A 246 -1.90 -0.49 -25.36
C GLY A 246 -0.94 -1.64 -25.03
N ALA A 247 0.33 -1.32 -24.80
CA ALA A 247 1.35 -2.30 -24.40
C ALA A 247 1.04 -2.90 -23.01
N LEU A 248 0.71 -2.07 -22.03
CA LEU A 248 0.38 -2.52 -20.67
C LEU A 248 -0.82 -3.48 -20.67
N GLY A 249 -1.90 -3.11 -21.37
CA GLY A 249 -3.12 -3.92 -21.43
C GLY A 249 -2.92 -5.25 -22.17
N VAL A 250 -2.14 -5.29 -23.27
CA VAL A 250 -1.90 -6.55 -23.97
C VAL A 250 -0.99 -7.49 -23.14
N LEU A 251 0.02 -6.97 -22.45
CA LEU A 251 0.87 -7.77 -21.58
C LEU A 251 0.09 -8.34 -20.38
N ALA A 252 -0.79 -7.54 -19.78
CA ALA A 252 -1.64 -7.94 -18.66
C ALA A 252 -2.60 -9.08 -19.07
N ARG A 253 -3.36 -8.93 -20.17
CA ARG A 253 -4.30 -9.97 -20.66
C ARG A 253 -3.65 -11.31 -20.97
N HIS A 254 -2.35 -11.31 -21.23
CA HIS A 254 -1.60 -12.55 -21.46
C HIS A 254 -0.87 -13.08 -20.20
N GLY A 255 -1.01 -12.42 -19.04
CA GLY A 255 -0.40 -12.83 -17.77
C GLY A 255 1.13 -12.99 -17.85
N LEU A 256 1.81 -12.20 -18.71
CA LEU A 256 3.22 -12.41 -19.00
C LEU A 256 4.14 -11.88 -17.90
N ALA A 257 3.87 -10.66 -17.42
CA ALA A 257 4.69 -9.99 -16.43
C ALA A 257 4.17 -10.27 -15.01
N SER A 258 5.05 -10.62 -14.09
CA SER A 258 4.72 -10.68 -12.67
C SER A 258 4.60 -9.29 -12.07
N GLU A 259 5.39 -8.35 -12.57
CA GLU A 259 5.41 -6.96 -12.14
C GLU A 259 5.46 -6.04 -13.35
N THR A 260 4.73 -4.93 -13.26
CA THR A 260 4.79 -3.83 -14.22
C THR A 260 4.93 -2.51 -13.47
N ALA A 261 5.70 -1.58 -14.00
CA ALA A 261 5.79 -0.20 -13.53
C ALA A 261 5.97 0.70 -14.75
N ALA A 262 5.09 1.68 -14.90
CA ALA A 262 5.16 2.66 -15.97
C ALA A 262 5.17 4.07 -15.39
N PHE A 263 5.92 4.95 -16.03
CA PHE A 263 6.11 6.33 -15.60
C PHE A 263 5.77 7.28 -16.73
N ASP A 264 5.10 8.36 -16.39
CA ASP A 264 4.99 9.50 -17.30
C ASP A 264 6.31 10.30 -17.34
N PRO A 265 6.47 11.23 -18.30
CA PRO A 265 7.65 12.09 -18.39
C PRO A 265 7.93 12.87 -17.11
N ALA A 266 6.87 13.40 -16.46
CA ALA A 266 7.00 14.20 -15.24
C ALA A 266 7.56 13.37 -14.08
N LEU A 267 7.04 12.16 -13.83
CA LEU A 267 7.55 11.28 -12.76
C LEU A 267 8.98 10.84 -13.04
N THR A 268 9.31 10.56 -14.31
CA THR A 268 10.68 10.24 -14.73
C THR A 268 11.64 11.38 -14.37
N ALA A 269 11.29 12.63 -14.70
CA ALA A 269 12.08 13.81 -14.36
C ALA A 269 12.26 13.99 -12.84
N ILE A 270 11.19 13.79 -12.05
CA ILE A 270 11.23 13.86 -10.58
C ILE A 270 12.18 12.80 -10.01
N ARG A 271 12.11 11.57 -10.50
CA ARG A 271 12.98 10.46 -10.07
C ARG A 271 14.45 10.70 -10.41
N MET A 272 14.73 11.26 -11.59
CA MET A 272 16.10 11.64 -11.99
C MET A 272 16.70 12.72 -11.09
N ARG A 273 15.89 13.70 -10.61
CA ARG A 273 16.35 14.71 -9.64
C ARG A 273 16.67 14.12 -8.26
N ARG A 274 15.95 13.05 -7.84
CA ARG A 274 16.18 12.35 -6.58
C ARG A 274 17.43 11.49 -6.56
N ALA A 275 17.83 10.96 -7.72
CA ALA A 275 18.97 10.07 -7.82
C ALA A 275 20.25 10.79 -7.38
N SER A 276 20.64 10.63 -6.12
CA SER A 276 21.93 11.06 -5.61
C SER A 276 22.95 9.93 -5.79
N LEU A 277 24.19 10.28 -6.10
CA LEU A 277 25.32 9.34 -6.23
C LEU A 277 25.43 8.32 -5.06
N ALA A 278 25.00 8.68 -3.85
CA ALA A 278 25.07 7.81 -2.67
C ALA A 278 23.94 6.75 -2.61
N SER A 279 22.72 7.05 -3.09
CA SER A 279 21.64 6.06 -3.19
C SER A 279 21.89 5.11 -4.36
N ASP A 280 22.50 5.60 -5.41
CA ASP A 280 22.92 4.84 -6.60
C ASP A 280 24.02 3.84 -6.24
N VAL A 281 24.97 4.19 -5.38
CA VAL A 281 26.05 3.28 -4.94
C VAL A 281 25.52 2.11 -4.08
N LYS A 282 24.55 2.34 -3.19
CA LYS A 282 23.92 1.25 -2.42
C LYS A 282 23.07 0.32 -3.31
N SER A 283 22.33 0.89 -4.24
CA SER A 283 21.58 0.13 -5.25
C SER A 283 22.52 -0.60 -6.21
N LEU A 284 23.61 0.04 -6.61
CA LEU A 284 24.67 -0.51 -7.47
C LEU A 284 25.35 -1.74 -6.82
N THR A 285 25.70 -1.67 -5.54
CA THR A 285 26.30 -2.81 -4.81
C THR A 285 25.36 -3.99 -4.71
N ASN A 286 24.03 -3.77 -4.59
CA ASN A 286 23.04 -4.83 -4.60
C ASN A 286 22.80 -5.42 -6.00
N VAL A 287 22.85 -4.59 -7.05
CA VAL A 287 22.78 -5.04 -8.46
C VAL A 287 24.01 -5.86 -8.83
N ILE A 288 25.21 -5.44 -8.40
CA ILE A 288 26.46 -6.21 -8.61
C ILE A 288 26.39 -7.59 -7.93
N LYS A 289 25.84 -7.65 -6.73
CA LYS A 289 25.67 -8.91 -5.97
C LYS A 289 24.65 -9.87 -6.60
N LYS A 290 23.59 -9.36 -7.24
CA LYS A 290 22.50 -10.16 -7.83
C LYS A 290 22.56 -10.30 -9.36
N GLY A 291 23.16 -9.36 -10.07
CA GLY A 291 23.09 -9.24 -11.53
C GLY A 291 24.43 -9.22 -12.29
N GLY A 292 25.57 -9.37 -11.59
CA GLY A 292 26.93 -9.38 -12.18
C GLY A 292 27.57 -8.01 -12.41
N LEU A 293 28.93 -8.02 -12.44
CA LEU A 293 29.79 -6.83 -12.48
C LEU A 293 29.53 -5.90 -13.69
N ILE A 294 29.15 -6.49 -14.83
CA ILE A 294 28.96 -5.76 -16.10
C ILE A 294 27.71 -4.87 -16.05
N SER A 295 26.62 -5.34 -15.40
CA SER A 295 25.38 -4.57 -15.25
C SER A 295 25.58 -3.38 -14.29
N GLY A 296 26.34 -3.58 -13.22
CA GLY A 296 26.68 -2.52 -12.27
C GLY A 296 27.55 -1.42 -12.87
N LEU A 297 28.54 -1.79 -13.72
CA LEU A 297 29.44 -0.83 -14.38
C LEU A 297 28.71 -0.01 -15.46
N LYS A 298 27.80 -0.64 -16.22
CA LYS A 298 26.96 0.07 -17.22
C LYS A 298 26.04 1.09 -16.55
N LEU A 299 25.50 0.77 -15.37
CA LEU A 299 24.65 1.68 -14.60
C LEU A 299 25.43 2.90 -14.08
N ALA A 300 26.66 2.69 -13.61
CA ALA A 300 27.53 3.77 -13.10
C ALA A 300 27.99 4.74 -14.18
N VAL A 301 28.25 4.25 -15.40
CA VAL A 301 28.78 5.04 -16.49
C VAL A 301 27.68 5.71 -17.34
N LYS A 302 26.49 5.10 -17.46
CA LYS A 302 25.36 5.59 -18.28
C LYS A 302 24.15 6.05 -17.49
N GLY A 303 24.23 6.13 -16.17
CA GLY A 303 23.08 6.26 -15.27
C GLY A 303 22.16 7.47 -15.47
N ARG A 304 22.49 8.42 -16.35
CA ARG A 304 21.65 9.59 -16.66
C ARG A 304 20.96 9.51 -18.03
N ASP A 305 21.40 8.63 -18.94
CA ASP A 305 20.90 8.57 -20.34
C ASP A 305 20.12 7.29 -20.66
N ILE A 306 19.69 6.51 -19.63
CA ILE A 306 19.07 5.20 -19.84
C ILE A 306 17.62 5.32 -20.32
N VAL A 307 16.93 6.38 -19.93
CA VAL A 307 15.53 6.67 -20.30
C VAL A 307 15.42 8.15 -20.69
N ASP A 308 14.86 8.43 -21.87
CA ASP A 308 14.51 9.79 -22.27
C ASP A 308 13.38 10.30 -21.34
N ALA A 309 13.68 11.34 -20.55
CA ALA A 309 12.73 11.92 -19.61
C ALA A 309 11.53 12.62 -20.29
N GLN A 310 11.55 12.77 -21.60
CA GLN A 310 10.44 13.35 -22.37
C GLN A 310 9.43 12.28 -22.85
N GLN A 311 9.71 11.00 -22.61
CA GLN A 311 8.87 9.89 -23.05
C GLN A 311 8.29 9.12 -21.88
N PHE A 312 7.13 8.47 -22.13
CA PHE A 312 6.61 7.47 -21.23
C PHE A 312 7.52 6.25 -21.19
N SER A 313 7.56 5.53 -20.07
CA SER A 313 8.34 4.30 -19.95
C SER A 313 7.53 3.19 -19.30
N LEU A 314 7.78 1.94 -19.73
CA LEU A 314 7.22 0.72 -19.15
C LEU A 314 8.35 -0.24 -18.82
N HIS A 315 8.34 -0.75 -17.60
CA HIS A 315 9.32 -1.66 -17.04
C HIS A 315 8.59 -2.91 -16.54
N ILE A 316 9.04 -4.10 -16.93
CA ILE A 316 8.41 -5.35 -16.54
C ILE A 316 9.43 -6.38 -16.05
N THR A 317 8.94 -7.25 -15.15
CA THR A 317 9.63 -8.44 -14.67
C THR A 317 8.92 -9.68 -15.20
N LEU A 318 9.69 -10.61 -15.75
CA LEU A 318 9.24 -11.89 -16.29
C LEU A 318 9.91 -12.99 -15.49
N GLU A 319 9.15 -13.93 -14.97
CA GLU A 319 9.68 -15.02 -14.14
C GLU A 319 9.07 -16.36 -14.54
N GLY A 320 9.82 -17.43 -14.27
CA GLY A 320 9.43 -18.80 -14.57
C GLY A 320 10.35 -19.82 -13.92
N ASP A 321 9.99 -21.09 -14.05
CA ASP A 321 10.71 -22.21 -13.41
C ASP A 321 11.87 -22.74 -14.26
N SER A 322 11.97 -22.29 -15.52
CA SER A 322 13.06 -22.64 -16.41
C SER A 322 13.49 -21.48 -17.31
N ALA A 323 14.74 -21.53 -17.79
CA ALA A 323 15.25 -20.56 -18.76
C ALA A 323 14.44 -20.57 -20.06
N ALA A 324 13.96 -21.72 -20.51
CA ALA A 324 13.14 -21.86 -21.71
C ALA A 324 11.78 -21.17 -21.55
N GLU A 325 11.13 -21.31 -20.39
CA GLU A 325 9.87 -20.63 -20.10
C GLU A 325 10.04 -19.11 -20.10
N VAL A 326 11.07 -18.60 -19.45
CA VAL A 326 11.34 -17.14 -19.40
C VAL A 326 11.67 -16.61 -20.80
N ALA A 327 12.47 -17.37 -21.60
CA ALA A 327 12.79 -17.00 -22.98
C ALA A 327 11.52 -16.93 -23.87
N ASP A 328 10.57 -17.88 -23.72
CA ASP A 328 9.28 -17.81 -24.42
C ASP A 328 8.46 -16.57 -23.98
N ARG A 329 8.36 -16.31 -22.67
CA ARG A 329 7.68 -15.12 -22.15
C ARG A 329 8.28 -13.82 -22.71
N VAL A 330 9.61 -13.72 -22.76
CA VAL A 330 10.34 -12.57 -23.35
C VAL A 330 10.01 -12.42 -24.83
N ALA A 331 10.06 -13.51 -25.61
CA ALA A 331 9.75 -13.48 -27.03
C ALA A 331 8.30 -13.05 -27.30
N ARG A 332 7.35 -13.59 -26.54
CA ARG A 332 5.93 -13.21 -26.60
C ARG A 332 5.70 -11.75 -26.21
N ALA A 333 6.32 -11.28 -25.12
CA ALA A 333 6.20 -9.89 -24.69
C ALA A 333 6.71 -8.92 -25.77
N ARG A 334 7.89 -9.20 -26.35
CA ARG A 334 8.44 -8.41 -27.45
C ARG A 334 7.53 -8.41 -28.69
N LYS A 335 6.97 -9.55 -29.05
CA LYS A 335 6.05 -9.69 -30.17
C LYS A 335 4.74 -8.91 -29.94
N LEU A 336 4.18 -8.95 -28.74
CA LEU A 336 2.92 -8.29 -28.40
C LEU A 336 3.05 -6.79 -28.30
N VAL A 337 4.13 -6.27 -27.72
CA VAL A 337 4.42 -4.83 -27.72
C VAL A 337 4.72 -4.34 -29.15
N GLY A 338 5.46 -5.13 -29.93
CA GLY A 338 5.73 -4.85 -31.35
C GLY A 338 6.21 -3.42 -31.59
N ASN A 339 5.50 -2.69 -32.44
CA ASN A 339 5.83 -1.32 -32.82
C ASN A 339 5.18 -0.24 -31.92
N LEU A 340 4.48 -0.62 -30.84
CA LEU A 340 3.85 0.34 -29.92
C LEU A 340 4.89 1.19 -29.19
N GLY A 341 6.08 0.61 -28.90
CA GLY A 341 7.14 1.28 -28.16
C GLY A 341 8.53 0.84 -28.60
N GLN A 342 9.52 1.67 -28.28
CA GLN A 342 10.93 1.40 -28.51
C GLN A 342 11.54 0.64 -27.33
N SER A 343 12.19 -0.51 -27.58
CA SER A 343 12.89 -1.26 -26.52
C SER A 343 14.12 -0.48 -26.05
N VAL A 344 14.30 -0.42 -24.72
CA VAL A 344 15.44 0.24 -24.06
C VAL A 344 16.09 -0.68 -23.03
N GLU A 345 17.25 -0.31 -22.50
CA GLU A 345 17.97 -1.09 -21.47
C GLU A 345 17.12 -1.26 -20.19
N PRO A 346 16.88 -2.49 -19.69
CA PRO A 346 16.02 -2.76 -18.55
C PRO A 346 16.73 -2.58 -17.19
N SER A 347 17.43 -1.48 -16.99
CA SER A 347 18.12 -1.20 -15.72
C SER A 347 17.17 -0.88 -14.59
N ILE A 348 16.06 -0.17 -14.87
CA ILE A 348 15.07 0.21 -13.86
C ILE A 348 14.40 -1.01 -13.22
N PRO A 349 13.80 -1.98 -13.96
CA PRO A 349 13.19 -3.13 -13.31
C PRO A 349 14.21 -4.02 -12.58
N LYS A 350 15.46 -4.11 -13.05
CA LYS A 350 16.54 -4.78 -12.31
C LYS A 350 16.81 -4.13 -10.95
N MET A 351 16.84 -2.79 -10.89
CA MET A 351 17.00 -2.05 -9.63
C MET A 351 15.80 -2.26 -8.70
N MET A 352 14.59 -2.21 -9.21
CA MET A 352 13.36 -2.43 -8.43
C MET A 352 13.34 -3.85 -7.84
N ALA A 353 13.65 -4.86 -8.64
CA ALA A 353 13.71 -6.26 -8.19
C ALA A 353 14.83 -6.53 -7.17
N ALA A 354 15.97 -5.82 -7.27
CA ALA A 354 17.06 -5.94 -6.30
C ALA A 354 16.69 -5.42 -4.92
N ASN A 355 15.77 -4.45 -4.85
CA ASN A 355 15.31 -3.86 -3.59
C ASN A 355 13.80 -3.52 -3.67
N PRO A 356 12.92 -4.52 -3.62
CA PRO A 356 11.48 -4.33 -3.85
C PRO A 356 10.80 -3.48 -2.77
N PHE A 357 11.46 -3.27 -1.62
CA PHE A 357 10.91 -2.53 -0.47
C PHE A 357 11.71 -1.27 -0.11
N ALA A 358 12.30 -0.59 -1.09
CA ALA A 358 13.26 0.50 -0.86
C ALA A 358 12.65 1.91 -0.79
N ALA A 359 11.34 2.04 -0.75
CA ALA A 359 10.65 3.29 -1.11
C ALA A 359 10.54 4.38 -0.03
N TRP A 360 11.19 4.26 1.15
CA TRP A 360 11.02 5.22 2.26
C TRP A 360 11.29 6.66 1.90
N ASN A 361 12.47 6.90 1.39
CA ASN A 361 12.92 8.23 1.05
C ASN A 361 12.09 8.83 -0.10
N SER A 362 11.30 8.00 -0.79
CA SER A 362 10.40 8.46 -1.86
C SER A 362 9.10 9.10 -1.38
N MET A 363 8.83 9.07 -0.07
CA MET A 363 7.69 9.78 0.55
C MET A 363 7.92 11.28 0.70
N LEU A 364 9.11 11.77 0.34
CA LEU A 364 9.41 13.19 0.23
C LEU A 364 9.87 13.48 -1.20
N GLY A 365 9.65 14.68 -1.66
CA GLY A 365 10.11 15.17 -2.94
C GLY A 365 11.64 15.38 -3.01
N PRO A 366 12.19 15.76 -4.17
CA PRO A 366 13.63 15.95 -4.35
C PRO A 366 14.26 17.02 -3.46
N GLN A 367 13.47 18.01 -3.03
CA GLN A 367 13.91 19.12 -2.16
C GLN A 367 13.15 19.12 -0.81
N GLY A 368 12.70 17.97 -0.36
CA GLY A 368 11.99 17.81 0.90
C GLY A 368 10.50 18.12 0.83
N GLU A 369 9.92 18.31 -0.35
CA GLU A 369 8.50 18.53 -0.53
C GLU A 369 7.70 17.35 0.06
N ARG A 370 6.52 17.63 0.59
CA ARG A 370 5.52 16.63 0.97
C ARG A 370 5.03 15.89 -0.29
N TRP A 371 4.52 14.71 -0.07
CA TRP A 371 4.04 13.82 -1.13
C TRP A 371 2.73 13.16 -0.74
N ALA A 372 1.80 13.07 -1.69
CA ALA A 372 0.60 12.26 -1.57
C ALA A 372 0.18 11.68 -2.92
N PRO A 373 0.04 10.36 -3.03
CA PRO A 373 -0.54 9.75 -4.22
C PRO A 373 -2.06 9.74 -4.12
N VAL A 374 -2.70 9.78 -5.29
CA VAL A 374 -4.13 9.50 -5.47
C VAL A 374 -4.24 8.44 -6.54
N HIS A 375 -4.79 7.28 -6.23
CA HIS A 375 -4.82 6.17 -7.19
C HIS A 375 -6.23 5.64 -7.43
N ALA A 376 -6.42 5.12 -8.62
CA ALA A 376 -7.63 4.38 -8.97
C ALA A 376 -7.34 3.31 -10.02
N LEU A 377 -8.20 2.30 -10.06
CA LEU A 377 -8.19 1.24 -11.04
C LEU A 377 -9.31 1.46 -12.04
N VAL A 378 -8.99 1.28 -13.31
CA VAL A 378 -9.96 1.26 -14.41
C VAL A 378 -9.74 0.02 -15.28
N PRO A 379 -10.78 -0.44 -16.04
CA PRO A 379 -10.53 -1.42 -17.10
C PRO A 379 -9.54 -0.85 -18.10
N HIS A 380 -8.72 -1.70 -18.72
CA HIS A 380 -7.71 -1.26 -19.69
C HIS A 380 -8.26 -0.34 -20.79
N SER A 381 -9.49 -0.57 -21.23
CA SER A 381 -10.17 0.24 -22.26
C SER A 381 -10.44 1.69 -21.85
N GLN A 382 -10.47 1.99 -20.55
CA GLN A 382 -10.73 3.33 -20.02
C GLN A 382 -9.46 4.07 -19.60
N ALA A 383 -8.30 3.40 -19.64
CA ALA A 383 -7.05 3.95 -19.08
C ALA A 383 -6.60 5.23 -19.79
N VAL A 384 -6.65 5.27 -21.12
CA VAL A 384 -6.28 6.47 -21.92
C VAL A 384 -7.24 7.62 -21.63
N ALA A 385 -8.56 7.37 -21.62
CA ALA A 385 -9.57 8.40 -21.38
C ALA A 385 -9.41 9.02 -19.97
N MET A 386 -9.22 8.19 -18.93
CA MET A 386 -9.00 8.68 -17.58
C MET A 386 -7.67 9.45 -17.47
N PHE A 387 -6.59 8.93 -18.07
CA PHE A 387 -5.30 9.62 -18.04
C PHE A 387 -5.40 11.00 -18.70
N ASN A 388 -6.02 11.11 -19.87
CA ASN A 388 -6.19 12.39 -20.57
C ASN A 388 -7.04 13.36 -19.75
N ALA A 389 -8.14 12.91 -19.14
CA ALA A 389 -8.97 13.75 -18.27
C ALA A 389 -8.21 14.29 -17.04
N LEU A 390 -7.26 13.52 -16.49
CA LEU A 390 -6.35 13.99 -15.45
C LEU A 390 -5.36 15.02 -16.00
N GLN A 391 -4.80 14.84 -17.20
CA GLN A 391 -3.94 15.84 -17.83
C GLN A 391 -4.69 17.15 -18.09
N ASP A 392 -5.96 17.07 -18.52
CA ASP A 392 -6.82 18.25 -18.69
C ASP A 392 -7.06 18.98 -17.35
N LEU A 393 -7.24 18.23 -16.24
CA LEU A 393 -7.32 18.83 -14.91
C LEU A 393 -6.01 19.54 -14.56
N PHE A 394 -4.86 18.92 -14.77
CA PHE A 394 -3.56 19.50 -14.44
C PHE A 394 -3.28 20.76 -15.26
N ALA A 395 -3.68 20.78 -16.53
CA ALA A 395 -3.59 21.95 -17.38
C ALA A 395 -4.49 23.10 -16.88
N ARG A 396 -5.70 22.82 -16.40
CA ARG A 396 -6.60 23.84 -15.83
C ARG A 396 -6.10 24.42 -14.50
N GLU A 397 -5.41 23.61 -13.69
CA GLU A 397 -4.88 24.04 -12.39
C GLU A 397 -3.39 24.49 -12.47
N ALA A 398 -2.82 24.61 -13.69
CA ALA A 398 -1.41 24.91 -13.91
C ALA A 398 -0.95 26.19 -13.18
N ASP A 399 -1.70 27.28 -13.29
CA ASP A 399 -1.38 28.57 -12.64
C ASP A 399 -1.39 28.41 -11.10
N THR A 400 -2.36 27.69 -10.55
CA THR A 400 -2.44 27.40 -9.11
C THR A 400 -1.26 26.54 -8.66
N MET A 401 -0.91 25.54 -9.47
CA MET A 401 0.22 24.66 -9.17
C MET A 401 1.53 25.44 -9.18
N GLU A 402 1.76 26.27 -10.18
CA GLU A 402 2.96 27.13 -10.28
C GLU A 402 3.03 28.12 -9.12
N GLN A 403 1.94 28.83 -8.83
CA GLN A 403 1.86 29.80 -7.73
C GLN A 403 2.24 29.21 -6.37
N HIS A 404 1.85 27.97 -6.10
CA HIS A 404 2.06 27.32 -4.80
C HIS A 404 3.19 26.27 -4.83
N GLY A 405 3.94 26.16 -5.92
CA GLY A 405 5.07 25.21 -6.06
C GLY A 405 4.65 23.75 -6.06
N LEU A 406 3.42 23.43 -6.51
CA LEU A 406 2.94 22.06 -6.67
C LEU A 406 3.45 21.47 -7.98
N PHE A 407 3.75 20.17 -7.96
CA PHE A 407 4.05 19.42 -9.18
C PHE A 407 3.56 17.97 -9.05
N ILE A 408 3.32 17.33 -10.20
CA ILE A 408 2.74 15.98 -10.27
C ILE A 408 3.58 15.12 -11.21
N GLY A 409 3.71 13.85 -10.85
CA GLY A 409 4.19 12.79 -11.74
C GLY A 409 3.32 11.54 -11.55
N THR A 410 3.06 10.80 -12.63
CA THR A 410 2.10 9.71 -12.61
C THR A 410 2.78 8.35 -12.74
N LEU A 411 2.51 7.47 -11.75
CA LEU A 411 2.83 6.04 -11.80
C LEU A 411 1.64 5.28 -12.40
N MET A 412 1.93 4.29 -13.23
CA MET A 412 0.92 3.39 -13.79
C MET A 412 1.40 1.94 -13.70
N SER A 413 0.45 1.00 -13.57
CA SER A 413 0.76 -0.44 -13.51
C SER A 413 -0.48 -1.23 -13.92
N SER A 414 -0.33 -2.53 -14.19
CA SER A 414 -1.46 -3.45 -14.28
C SER A 414 -1.72 -4.15 -12.95
N VAL A 415 -2.98 -4.49 -12.70
CA VAL A 415 -3.42 -5.29 -11.55
C VAL A 415 -4.31 -6.41 -12.07
N GLY A 416 -3.76 -7.63 -12.04
CA GLY A 416 -4.38 -8.76 -12.74
C GLY A 416 -4.48 -8.52 -14.25
N GLU A 417 -5.32 -9.31 -14.88
CA GLU A 417 -5.50 -9.33 -16.34
C GLU A 417 -6.43 -8.24 -16.86
N GLN A 418 -7.22 -7.61 -15.96
CA GLN A 418 -8.36 -6.77 -16.32
C GLN A 418 -8.19 -5.29 -16.00
N ALA A 419 -7.26 -4.90 -15.14
CA ALA A 419 -7.23 -3.55 -14.60
C ALA A 419 -5.88 -2.84 -14.80
N THR A 420 -5.97 -1.54 -15.05
CA THR A 420 -4.84 -0.60 -14.97
C THR A 420 -5.03 0.30 -13.77
N VAL A 421 -4.00 0.44 -12.93
CA VAL A 421 -3.91 1.49 -11.93
C VAL A 421 -3.23 2.72 -12.52
N ILE A 422 -3.78 3.89 -12.24
CA ILE A 422 -3.20 5.21 -12.56
C ILE A 422 -3.10 5.97 -11.24
N GLU A 423 -1.88 6.42 -10.91
CA GLU A 423 -1.54 7.00 -9.61
C GLU A 423 -0.77 8.32 -9.76
N PRO A 424 -1.45 9.46 -9.96
CA PRO A 424 -0.84 10.77 -9.80
C PRO A 424 -0.28 10.95 -8.39
N CYS A 425 0.96 11.38 -8.31
CA CYS A 425 1.67 11.71 -7.08
C CYS A 425 1.83 13.23 -7.00
N ILE A 426 1.14 13.87 -6.06
CA ILE A 426 1.21 15.31 -5.82
C ILE A 426 2.40 15.59 -4.91
N TYR A 427 3.20 16.58 -5.24
CA TYR A 427 4.27 17.14 -4.43
C TYR A 427 4.00 18.60 -4.14
N TRP A 428 4.24 19.05 -2.89
CA TRP A 428 4.08 20.45 -2.49
C TRP A 428 5.07 20.83 -1.40
N PRO A 429 5.56 22.09 -1.37
CA PRO A 429 6.40 22.57 -0.28
C PRO A 429 5.57 22.64 1.01
N ASP A 430 6.05 21.98 2.08
CA ASP A 430 5.44 22.05 3.41
C ASP A 430 6.36 21.45 4.47
N SER A 431 6.06 21.71 5.74
CA SER A 431 6.77 21.14 6.87
C SER A 431 6.58 19.62 6.96
N HIS A 432 7.63 18.92 7.40
CA HIS A 432 7.56 17.50 7.71
C HIS A 432 6.74 17.29 8.99
N ASN A 433 5.84 16.32 8.99
CA ASN A 433 5.10 15.93 10.19
C ASN A 433 5.87 14.86 11.00
N ALA A 434 5.35 14.49 12.18
CA ALA A 434 5.98 13.51 13.07
C ALA A 434 6.28 12.15 12.38
N PHE A 435 5.42 11.74 11.42
CA PHE A 435 5.63 10.53 10.64
C PHE A 435 6.90 10.61 9.77
N HIS A 436 7.08 11.70 9.01
CA HIS A 436 8.26 11.87 8.14
C HIS A 436 9.55 11.93 8.96
N VAL A 437 9.55 12.72 10.04
CA VAL A 437 10.72 12.90 10.92
C VAL A 437 11.20 11.55 11.46
N ARG A 438 10.29 10.66 11.84
CA ARG A 438 10.64 9.36 12.42
C ARG A 438 10.93 8.27 11.39
N THR A 439 10.33 8.36 10.20
CA THR A 439 10.32 7.25 9.24
C THR A 439 11.33 7.40 8.12
N VAL A 440 11.54 8.62 7.61
CA VAL A 440 12.51 8.88 6.54
C VAL A 440 13.93 8.91 7.13
N ASP A 441 14.90 8.34 6.40
CA ASP A 441 16.28 8.29 6.84
C ASP A 441 16.81 9.69 7.20
N ALA A 442 17.40 9.86 8.39
CA ALA A 442 17.88 11.16 8.87
C ALA A 442 18.91 11.80 7.92
N ASP A 443 19.86 11.01 7.39
CA ASP A 443 20.84 11.48 6.40
C ASP A 443 20.17 11.97 5.12
N HIS A 444 19.07 11.33 4.72
CA HIS A 444 18.29 11.75 3.57
C HIS A 444 17.57 13.07 3.84
N GLN A 445 16.88 13.20 5.00
CA GLN A 445 16.22 14.43 5.41
C GLN A 445 17.19 15.61 5.48
N GLN A 446 18.39 15.41 6.08
CA GLN A 446 19.42 16.45 6.16
C GLN A 446 19.88 16.91 4.76
N ARG A 447 19.98 15.98 3.80
CA ARG A 447 20.44 16.29 2.44
C ARG A 447 19.42 17.05 1.62
N ILE A 448 18.13 16.68 1.69
CA ILE A 448 17.07 17.31 0.90
C ILE A 448 16.48 18.55 1.57
N GLY A 449 16.68 18.71 2.88
CA GLY A 449 16.12 19.79 3.67
C GLY A 449 14.62 19.64 3.96
N CYS A 450 14.03 20.71 4.48
CA CYS A 450 12.59 20.84 4.73
C CYS A 450 12.14 22.25 4.29
N PRO A 451 11.15 22.37 3.41
CA PRO A 451 10.68 23.69 2.92
C PRO A 451 10.13 24.61 4.01
N GLY A 452 9.73 24.05 5.17
CA GLY A 452 9.01 24.78 6.20
C GLY A 452 7.49 24.75 6.01
N GLU A 453 6.75 25.44 6.88
CA GLU A 453 5.29 25.44 6.83
C GLU A 453 4.75 26.34 5.72
N HIS A 454 3.90 25.80 4.84
CA HIS A 454 3.24 26.49 3.74
C HIS A 454 1.75 26.16 3.69
N LEU A 455 0.93 26.89 4.47
CA LEU A 455 -0.50 26.62 4.61
C LEU A 455 -1.27 26.74 3.29
N GLU A 456 -0.91 27.70 2.44
CA GLU A 456 -1.57 27.90 1.14
C GLU A 456 -1.24 26.76 0.16
N ALA A 457 0.02 26.32 0.10
CA ALA A 457 0.40 25.16 -0.70
C ALA A 457 -0.30 23.88 -0.21
N ARG A 458 -0.40 23.70 1.11
CA ARG A 458 -1.16 22.60 1.72
C ARG A 458 -2.63 22.62 1.29
N ALA A 459 -3.29 23.79 1.38
CA ALA A 459 -4.68 23.95 0.96
C ALA A 459 -4.88 23.70 -0.54
N ALA A 460 -3.95 24.18 -1.38
CA ALA A 460 -3.96 23.90 -2.82
C ALA A 460 -3.78 22.41 -3.12
N ALA A 461 -2.87 21.72 -2.42
CA ALA A 461 -2.67 20.27 -2.54
C ALA A 461 -3.92 19.49 -2.08
N ASP A 462 -4.58 19.90 -0.99
CA ASP A 462 -5.84 19.30 -0.54
C ASP A 462 -6.95 19.43 -1.58
N LYS A 463 -7.11 20.61 -2.18
CA LYS A 463 -8.09 20.86 -3.24
C LYS A 463 -7.80 19.96 -4.44
N LEU A 464 -6.56 19.97 -4.92
CA LEU A 464 -6.14 19.21 -6.09
C LEU A 464 -6.31 17.69 -5.87
N LYS A 465 -5.98 17.19 -4.67
CA LYS A 465 -6.17 15.78 -4.29
C LYS A 465 -7.64 15.37 -4.42
N ARG A 466 -8.59 16.19 -4.02
CA ARG A 466 -10.04 15.95 -4.15
C ARG A 466 -10.47 15.98 -5.60
N GLN A 467 -10.05 16.99 -6.37
CA GLN A 467 -10.36 17.12 -7.79
C GLN A 467 -9.88 15.89 -8.59
N ILE A 468 -8.68 15.37 -8.30
CA ILE A 468 -8.17 14.14 -8.91
C ILE A 468 -9.12 12.97 -8.60
N ALA A 469 -9.49 12.77 -7.33
CA ALA A 469 -10.40 11.69 -6.95
C ALA A 469 -11.79 11.83 -7.62
N ASP A 470 -12.30 13.05 -7.78
CA ASP A 470 -13.57 13.34 -8.46
C ASP A 470 -13.51 13.01 -9.97
N VAL A 471 -12.42 13.38 -10.65
CA VAL A 471 -12.19 13.01 -12.06
C VAL A 471 -12.13 11.49 -12.21
N MET A 472 -11.40 10.80 -11.34
CA MET A 472 -11.31 9.33 -11.36
C MET A 472 -12.70 8.69 -11.19
N ARG A 473 -13.47 9.15 -10.21
CA ARG A 473 -14.83 8.67 -9.96
C ARG A 473 -15.77 8.92 -11.17
N ALA A 474 -15.68 10.10 -11.78
CA ALA A 474 -16.48 10.44 -12.96
C ALA A 474 -16.18 9.52 -14.18
N HIS A 475 -14.99 8.91 -14.23
CA HIS A 475 -14.58 7.94 -15.25
C HIS A 475 -14.84 6.48 -14.83
N GLY A 476 -15.66 6.25 -13.79
CA GLY A 476 -16.03 4.90 -13.35
C GLY A 476 -14.88 4.12 -12.69
N ALA A 477 -13.86 4.81 -12.20
CA ALA A 477 -12.75 4.18 -11.52
C ALA A 477 -13.14 3.68 -10.13
N VAL A 478 -12.46 2.63 -9.66
CA VAL A 478 -12.56 2.12 -8.30
C VAL A 478 -11.25 2.34 -7.55
N ASN A 479 -11.34 2.57 -6.25
CA ASN A 479 -10.18 2.85 -5.42
C ASN A 479 -9.87 1.67 -4.49
N LEU A 480 -8.59 1.44 -4.25
CA LEU A 480 -8.07 0.67 -3.12
C LEU A 480 -7.66 1.63 -2.01
N GLN A 481 -7.26 1.11 -0.86
CA GLN A 481 -6.80 1.93 0.28
C GLN A 481 -7.79 3.06 0.62
N LEU A 482 -9.07 2.70 0.69
CA LEU A 482 -10.19 3.66 0.78
C LEU A 482 -10.05 4.66 1.93
N GLY A 483 -9.73 4.16 3.12
CA GLY A 483 -9.55 4.99 4.31
C GLY A 483 -10.77 5.85 4.64
N LYS A 484 -10.47 7.12 4.96
CA LYS A 484 -11.47 8.18 5.22
C LYS A 484 -11.47 9.24 4.10
N PHE A 485 -10.71 9.01 3.04
CA PHE A 485 -10.52 9.99 1.96
C PHE A 485 -11.48 9.77 0.78
N TYR A 486 -11.58 8.53 0.26
CA TYR A 486 -12.40 8.24 -0.92
C TYR A 486 -13.88 8.10 -0.59
N ASP A 487 -14.74 8.54 -1.50
CA ASP A 487 -16.20 8.49 -1.37
C ASP A 487 -16.71 7.07 -1.71
N TYR A 488 -16.55 6.14 -0.79
CA TYR A 488 -16.90 4.73 -0.99
C TYR A 488 -18.39 4.50 -1.24
N ARG A 489 -19.25 5.27 -0.57
CA ARG A 489 -20.72 5.10 -0.63
C ARG A 489 -21.35 5.77 -1.85
N ALA A 490 -20.66 6.74 -2.44
CA ALA A 490 -21.19 7.52 -3.56
C ALA A 490 -21.39 6.65 -4.80
N GLY A 491 -22.63 6.58 -5.30
CA GLY A 491 -22.98 5.85 -6.52
C GLY A 491 -23.02 4.32 -6.39
N ARG A 492 -22.90 3.78 -5.16
CA ARG A 492 -23.03 2.33 -4.93
C ARG A 492 -24.48 1.88 -4.87
N ASP A 493 -24.70 0.62 -5.19
CA ASP A 493 -25.99 -0.04 -5.04
C ASP A 493 -26.48 0.05 -3.57
N PRO A 494 -27.67 0.64 -3.33
CA PRO A 494 -28.20 0.79 -1.98
C PRO A 494 -28.42 -0.55 -1.25
N ALA A 495 -28.78 -1.63 -1.97
CA ALA A 495 -28.98 -2.94 -1.39
C ALA A 495 -27.64 -3.55 -0.90
N ALA A 496 -26.57 -3.36 -1.68
CA ALA A 496 -25.22 -3.78 -1.26
C ALA A 496 -24.74 -3.00 -0.02
N LEU A 497 -25.00 -1.69 0.04
CA LEU A 497 -24.69 -0.88 1.23
C LEU A 497 -25.50 -1.34 2.45
N ALA A 498 -26.78 -1.67 2.29
CA ALA A 498 -27.62 -2.16 3.39
C ALA A 498 -27.08 -3.48 3.97
N VAL A 499 -26.55 -4.37 3.14
CA VAL A 499 -25.89 -5.61 3.62
C VAL A 499 -24.62 -5.28 4.43
N LEU A 500 -23.77 -4.39 3.95
CA LEU A 500 -22.58 -3.96 4.68
C LEU A 500 -22.94 -3.31 6.01
N ASP A 501 -23.95 -2.44 6.03
CA ASP A 501 -24.43 -1.76 7.24
C ASP A 501 -25.03 -2.75 8.25
N ALA A 502 -25.72 -3.77 7.80
CA ALA A 502 -26.24 -4.84 8.66
C ALA A 502 -25.10 -5.66 9.30
N ILE A 503 -24.08 -6.02 8.52
CA ILE A 503 -22.87 -6.68 9.04
C ILE A 503 -22.17 -5.78 10.07
N LYS A 504 -21.99 -4.50 9.76
CA LYS A 504 -21.40 -3.53 10.69
C LYS A 504 -22.19 -3.41 11.99
N ALA A 505 -23.50 -3.28 11.91
CA ALA A 505 -24.39 -3.19 13.08
C ALA A 505 -24.33 -4.45 13.97
N GLN A 506 -24.16 -5.64 13.37
CA GLN A 506 -24.01 -6.89 14.09
C GLN A 506 -22.66 -7.00 14.82
N LEU A 507 -21.57 -6.59 14.16
CA LEU A 507 -20.21 -6.74 14.69
C LEU A 507 -19.78 -5.58 15.61
N ASP A 508 -20.37 -4.40 15.40
CA ASP A 508 -20.03 -3.16 16.10
C ASP A 508 -21.27 -2.25 16.23
N PRO A 509 -22.21 -2.61 17.10
CA PRO A 509 -23.49 -1.88 17.23
C PRO A 509 -23.34 -0.44 17.72
N GLN A 510 -22.22 -0.09 18.34
CA GLN A 510 -21.93 1.27 18.81
C GLN A 510 -21.14 2.12 17.79
N GLY A 511 -20.67 1.53 16.69
CA GLY A 511 -19.89 2.23 15.67
C GLY A 511 -18.50 2.69 16.13
N LEU A 512 -17.88 1.98 17.06
CA LEU A 512 -16.62 2.37 17.69
C LEU A 512 -15.36 1.81 17.01
N MET A 513 -15.51 0.84 16.11
CA MET A 513 -14.38 0.30 15.34
C MET A 513 -14.09 1.21 14.15
N ASN A 514 -12.96 1.88 14.20
CA ASN A 514 -12.41 2.80 13.20
C ASN A 514 -13.45 3.77 12.61
N PRO A 515 -14.08 4.62 13.44
CA PRO A 515 -15.11 5.56 12.98
C PRO A 515 -14.65 6.42 11.81
N GLY A 516 -15.57 6.70 10.88
CA GLY A 516 -15.32 7.53 9.70
C GLY A 516 -14.74 6.78 8.47
N VAL A 517 -14.31 5.53 8.62
CA VAL A 517 -13.89 4.70 7.49
C VAL A 517 -15.12 4.26 6.68
N LEU A 518 -15.01 4.32 5.34
CA LEU A 518 -16.09 3.97 4.40
C LEU A 518 -17.42 4.70 4.66
N SER A 519 -17.40 5.86 5.31
CA SER A 519 -18.59 6.62 5.70
C SER A 519 -19.07 7.60 4.62
N ARG A 520 -18.23 7.91 3.65
CA ARG A 520 -18.51 8.85 2.55
C ARG A 520 -19.01 8.14 1.31
#